data_bc984e198bdea5f8cff55584f5d5ff13
#
_entry.id   bc984e198bdea5f8cff55584f5d5ff13
#
_cell.length_a   1.000
_cell.length_b   1.000
_cell.length_c   1.000
_cell.angle_alpha   90.00
_cell.angle_beta   90.00
_cell.angle_gamma   90.00
#
_symmetry.space_group_name_H-M   'P 1'
#
loop_
_entity.id
_entity.type
_entity.pdbx_description
1 polymer ?
#
loop_
_entity_poly.entity_id
_entity_poly.type
_entity_poly.pdbx_seq_one_letter_code
_entity_poly.pdbx_strand_id
1 'polypeptide(L)'
;MKFKLENPQHQITAIQSVADIFRGMERNTYDNAHNEDIHMNVCSLSSQQILDNIQSIIHENGVSDTQAFLVNENDACIEMETGTGKTLTYLQTAYELFRQYGLSKFIVLVPSVPIRQGVIDTFENFKEQLSDKYDVTPDVFVYDSSKISLLHDFITSDNLQIMVLTMASFNSENNILNQVDREDMFNNLPHLESLAQTHPIILMDEPQEGMDTDNSKQWIAKLQPLFKLRYSATHAVKKNVLYQLTPAESYRLGLVKKLEVLTVSESNDEATLKLEISQVQSTATQVKVKLKLWKLNKSKGRFEFKESGLLKKDDNLADKSGNESYRDYTISRIYKSMTDRKWHVVFTNGSEIIEGSSSSNKEQVWALQLEWLIRRHFENRNRLRPQGIKNLSLI
;
A
#
# COMPACT_ATOMS: atom_id res chain seq x y z
N MET A 1 -13.45 -6.82 -26.18
CA MET A 1 -13.98 -5.49 -25.85
C MET A 1 -12.78 -4.55 -25.93
N LYS A 2 -12.74 -3.59 -26.87
CA LYS A 2 -11.61 -2.63 -26.91
C LYS A 2 -11.87 -1.57 -25.85
N PHE A 3 -10.92 -1.37 -24.94
CA PHE A 3 -10.95 -0.23 -24.02
C PHE A 3 -10.71 1.06 -24.80
N LYS A 4 -11.38 2.12 -24.41
CA LYS A 4 -11.18 3.44 -25.00
C LYS A 4 -10.32 4.26 -24.05
N LEU A 5 -9.25 4.86 -24.56
CA LEU A 5 -8.43 5.78 -23.79
C LEU A 5 -9.25 7.05 -23.54
N GLU A 6 -9.54 7.30 -22.28
CA GLU A 6 -10.09 8.57 -21.81
C GLU A 6 -8.96 9.37 -21.19
N ASN A 7 -9.09 10.70 -21.23
CA ASN A 7 -8.13 11.60 -20.62
C ASN A 7 -8.82 12.39 -19.49
N PRO A 8 -9.14 11.75 -18.36
CA PRO A 8 -9.82 12.45 -17.28
C PRO A 8 -8.88 13.49 -16.65
N GLN A 9 -9.48 14.63 -16.24
CA GLN A 9 -8.73 15.80 -15.80
C GLN A 9 -7.70 15.49 -14.70
N HIS A 10 -8.04 14.63 -13.76
CA HIS A 10 -7.13 14.25 -12.68
C HIS A 10 -5.84 13.56 -13.17
N GLN A 11 -5.92 12.74 -14.24
CA GLN A 11 -4.74 12.13 -14.84
C GLN A 11 -3.93 13.18 -15.63
N ILE A 12 -4.59 14.06 -16.39
CA ILE A 12 -3.92 15.15 -17.12
C ILE A 12 -3.14 16.02 -16.13
N THR A 13 -3.78 16.43 -15.02
CA THR A 13 -3.13 17.28 -14.01
C THR A 13 -1.94 16.54 -13.38
N ALA A 14 -2.07 15.26 -13.02
CA ALA A 14 -0.97 14.47 -12.46
C ALA A 14 0.22 14.35 -13.42
N ILE A 15 -0.05 14.09 -14.72
CA ILE A 15 0.99 13.99 -15.76
C ILE A 15 1.69 15.35 -15.94
N GLN A 16 0.93 16.43 -16.04
CA GLN A 16 1.48 17.77 -16.22
C GLN A 16 2.31 18.20 -15.00
N SER A 17 1.85 17.89 -13.79
CA SER A 17 2.61 18.18 -12.56
C SER A 17 4.00 17.54 -12.58
N VAL A 18 4.12 16.33 -13.14
CA VAL A 18 5.42 15.68 -13.28
C VAL A 18 6.24 16.30 -14.42
N ALA A 19 5.61 16.61 -15.55
CA ALA A 19 6.31 17.24 -16.67
C ALA A 19 6.88 18.61 -16.26
N ASP A 20 6.16 19.37 -15.47
CA ASP A 20 6.54 20.70 -15.01
C ASP A 20 7.73 20.71 -14.03
N ILE A 21 8.16 19.57 -13.46
CA ILE A 21 9.43 19.45 -12.74
C ILE A 21 10.58 19.93 -13.63
N PHE A 22 10.52 19.61 -14.90
CA PHE A 22 11.55 19.87 -15.89
C PHE A 22 11.26 21.15 -16.71
N ARG A 23 10.36 22.03 -16.27
CA ARG A 23 10.03 23.29 -16.94
C ARG A 23 11.29 24.15 -17.11
N GLY A 24 11.59 24.53 -18.34
CA GLY A 24 12.79 25.29 -18.70
C GLY A 24 14.00 24.43 -19.05
N MET A 25 13.88 23.10 -19.03
CA MET A 25 14.91 22.18 -19.48
C MET A 25 15.03 22.20 -21.02
N GLU A 26 16.24 22.17 -21.51
CA GLU A 26 16.52 21.93 -22.94
C GLU A 26 16.15 20.48 -23.30
N ARG A 27 15.56 20.30 -24.52
CA ARG A 27 15.21 18.97 -24.98
C ARG A 27 16.48 18.16 -25.28
N ASN A 28 16.49 16.92 -24.79
CA ASN A 28 17.53 15.96 -25.13
C ASN A 28 17.45 15.62 -26.64
N THR A 29 18.61 15.64 -27.27
CA THR A 29 18.82 15.25 -28.66
C THR A 29 19.89 14.17 -28.71
N TYR A 30 20.06 13.53 -29.84
CA TYR A 30 21.13 12.56 -30.01
C TYR A 30 22.51 13.14 -29.62
N ASP A 31 22.79 14.37 -30.01
CA ASP A 31 24.10 15.01 -29.79
C ASP A 31 24.42 15.30 -28.31
N ASN A 32 23.41 15.63 -27.48
CA ASN A 32 23.63 15.99 -26.07
C ASN A 32 23.32 14.88 -25.07
N ALA A 33 22.64 13.80 -25.50
CA ALA A 33 22.23 12.68 -24.67
C ALA A 33 22.93 11.35 -25.04
N HIS A 34 23.93 11.40 -25.91
CA HIS A 34 24.67 10.23 -26.38
C HIS A 34 26.14 10.33 -25.97
N ASN A 35 26.69 9.25 -25.45
CA ASN A 35 28.11 9.10 -25.13
C ASN A 35 28.56 7.71 -25.54
N GLU A 36 29.45 7.64 -26.57
CA GLU A 36 29.86 6.38 -27.21
C GLU A 36 28.62 5.58 -27.68
N ASP A 37 28.41 4.39 -27.13
CA ASP A 37 27.30 3.52 -27.45
C ASP A 37 26.13 3.62 -26.44
N ILE A 38 26.13 4.64 -25.53
CA ILE A 38 25.13 4.81 -24.49
C ILE A 38 24.28 6.03 -24.77
N HIS A 39 22.96 5.85 -24.82
CA HIS A 39 21.99 6.93 -24.82
C HIS A 39 21.43 7.13 -23.42
N MET A 40 21.51 8.36 -22.88
CA MET A 40 21.20 8.67 -21.47
C MET A 40 20.20 9.80 -21.34
N ASN A 41 19.50 9.85 -20.22
CA ASN A 41 18.73 11.02 -19.83
C ASN A 41 19.68 12.10 -19.25
N VAL A 42 19.57 13.30 -19.76
CA VAL A 42 20.35 14.46 -19.28
C VAL A 42 19.37 15.54 -18.81
N CYS A 43 19.67 16.16 -17.68
CA CYS A 43 18.94 17.32 -17.19
C CYS A 43 19.86 18.54 -17.16
N SER A 44 19.50 19.59 -17.93
CA SER A 44 20.26 20.85 -17.98
C SER A 44 19.93 21.81 -16.84
N LEU A 45 18.90 21.50 -16.02
CA LEU A 45 18.50 22.34 -14.90
C LEU A 45 19.40 22.10 -13.67
N SER A 46 19.68 23.16 -12.95
CA SER A 46 20.29 23.04 -11.62
C SER A 46 19.31 22.48 -10.59
N SER A 47 19.84 21.92 -9.50
CA SER A 47 19.00 21.43 -8.39
C SER A 47 18.08 22.51 -7.82
N GLN A 48 18.52 23.78 -7.81
CA GLN A 48 17.69 24.90 -7.34
C GLN A 48 16.51 25.16 -8.28
N GLN A 49 16.70 25.13 -9.60
CA GLN A 49 15.62 25.31 -10.56
C GLN A 49 14.58 24.18 -10.47
N ILE A 50 15.03 22.92 -10.28
CA ILE A 50 14.15 21.79 -10.05
C ILE A 50 13.32 22.00 -8.77
N LEU A 51 13.97 22.45 -7.68
CA LEU A 51 13.31 22.72 -6.41
C LEU A 51 12.28 23.83 -6.52
N ASP A 52 12.61 24.93 -7.22
CA ASP A 52 11.70 26.05 -7.46
C ASP A 52 10.49 25.61 -8.30
N ASN A 53 10.70 24.78 -9.32
CA ASN A 53 9.62 24.19 -10.11
C ASN A 53 8.71 23.32 -9.23
N ILE A 54 9.28 22.43 -8.42
CA ILE A 54 8.53 21.57 -7.49
C ILE A 54 7.69 22.43 -6.53
N GLN A 55 8.26 23.48 -5.96
CA GLN A 55 7.55 24.38 -5.06
C GLN A 55 6.38 25.08 -5.74
N SER A 56 6.57 25.54 -6.99
CA SER A 56 5.49 26.14 -7.78
C SER A 56 4.36 25.14 -8.04
N ILE A 57 4.69 23.91 -8.43
CA ILE A 57 3.72 22.84 -8.70
C ILE A 57 2.90 22.51 -7.45
N ILE A 58 3.55 22.34 -6.29
CA ILE A 58 2.88 22.09 -5.00
C ILE A 58 1.89 23.22 -4.69
N HIS A 59 2.30 24.46 -4.90
CA HIS A 59 1.45 25.63 -4.68
C HIS A 59 0.29 25.69 -5.69
N GLU A 60 0.56 25.50 -7.00
CA GLU A 60 -0.43 25.54 -8.09
C GLU A 60 -1.51 24.46 -7.88
N ASN A 61 -1.14 23.27 -7.42
CA ASN A 61 -2.06 22.18 -7.13
C ASN A 61 -2.80 22.31 -5.78
N GLY A 62 -2.48 23.33 -4.99
CA GLY A 62 -3.12 23.54 -3.69
C GLY A 62 -2.89 22.40 -2.72
N VAL A 63 -1.76 21.70 -2.81
CA VAL A 63 -1.43 20.62 -1.90
C VAL A 63 -1.19 21.21 -0.50
N SER A 64 -2.19 21.06 0.35
CA SER A 64 -2.22 21.61 1.71
C SER A 64 -1.84 20.60 2.80
N ASP A 65 -1.46 19.39 2.40
CA ASP A 65 -1.05 18.35 3.33
C ASP A 65 0.20 18.81 4.10
N THR A 66 0.10 18.88 5.42
CA THR A 66 1.24 19.17 6.31
C THR A 66 2.37 18.14 6.18
N GLN A 67 2.10 17.02 5.50
CA GLN A 67 3.06 15.98 5.17
C GLN A 67 3.63 16.08 3.74
N ALA A 68 3.31 17.15 2.99
CA ALA A 68 3.90 17.42 1.68
C ALA A 68 5.30 18.05 1.87
N PHE A 69 6.28 17.23 2.22
CA PHE A 69 7.63 17.69 2.53
C PHE A 69 8.39 18.11 1.26
N LEU A 70 8.83 19.35 1.25
CA LEU A 70 9.79 19.81 0.27
C LEU A 70 11.20 19.34 0.68
N VAL A 71 11.80 18.47 -0.12
CA VAL A 71 13.14 17.92 0.13
C VAL A 71 14.03 18.15 -1.10
N ASN A 72 15.30 18.45 -0.85
CA ASN A 72 16.30 18.63 -1.90
C ASN A 72 16.84 17.28 -2.38
N GLU A 73 15.94 16.45 -2.92
CA GLU A 73 16.24 15.15 -3.51
C GLU A 73 15.47 15.02 -4.84
N ASN A 74 16.05 14.29 -5.79
CA ASN A 74 15.38 13.96 -7.05
C ASN A 74 14.33 12.85 -6.83
N ASP A 75 13.31 13.15 -6.03
CA ASP A 75 12.28 12.23 -5.56
C ASP A 75 10.97 13.00 -5.35
N ALA A 76 9.88 12.54 -5.95
CA ALA A 76 8.57 13.18 -5.83
C ALA A 76 7.44 12.16 -5.75
N CYS A 77 6.38 12.51 -5.02
CA CYS A 77 5.20 11.70 -4.79
C CYS A 77 4.01 12.22 -5.61
N ILE A 78 3.27 11.29 -6.18
CA ILE A 78 1.99 11.51 -6.82
C ILE A 78 0.97 10.61 -6.10
N GLU A 79 0.07 11.22 -5.35
CA GLU A 79 -0.98 10.50 -4.61
C GLU A 79 -2.23 10.39 -5.47
N MET A 80 -2.60 9.18 -5.81
CA MET A 80 -3.84 8.89 -6.56
C MET A 80 -4.52 7.69 -5.94
N GLU A 81 -5.82 7.81 -5.67
CA GLU A 81 -6.61 6.75 -5.07
C GLU A 81 -6.61 5.48 -5.94
N THR A 82 -6.75 4.32 -5.29
CA THR A 82 -6.81 3.02 -5.98
C THR A 82 -7.99 2.99 -6.96
N GLY A 83 -7.73 2.52 -8.18
CA GLY A 83 -8.75 2.44 -9.24
C GLY A 83 -8.95 3.72 -10.05
N THR A 84 -8.17 4.80 -9.80
CA THR A 84 -8.22 6.05 -10.59
C THR A 84 -7.30 6.07 -11.80
N GLY A 85 -6.62 4.95 -12.08
CA GLY A 85 -5.78 4.78 -13.26
C GLY A 85 -4.31 5.14 -13.08
N LYS A 86 -3.73 4.95 -11.88
CA LYS A 86 -2.30 5.20 -11.59
C LYS A 86 -1.36 4.63 -12.67
N THR A 87 -1.54 3.34 -13.02
CA THR A 87 -0.71 2.65 -14.01
C THR A 87 -0.72 3.38 -15.37
N LEU A 88 -1.90 3.73 -15.86
CA LEU A 88 -2.02 4.45 -17.10
C LEU A 88 -1.45 5.87 -17.01
N THR A 89 -1.56 6.51 -15.84
CA THR A 89 -1.00 7.85 -15.59
C THR A 89 0.52 7.83 -15.67
N TYR A 90 1.22 6.92 -14.98
CA TYR A 90 2.68 6.92 -15.05
C TYR A 90 3.22 6.44 -16.41
N LEU A 91 2.52 5.55 -17.10
CA LEU A 91 2.89 5.22 -18.48
C LEU A 91 2.78 6.47 -19.38
N GLN A 92 1.66 7.19 -19.32
CA GLN A 92 1.50 8.44 -20.08
C GLN A 92 2.54 9.51 -19.66
N THR A 93 2.95 9.54 -18.39
CA THR A 93 4.04 10.42 -17.94
C THR A 93 5.35 10.16 -18.69
N ALA A 94 5.70 8.89 -18.90
CA ALA A 94 6.90 8.56 -19.68
C ALA A 94 6.81 9.07 -21.12
N TYR A 95 5.67 8.89 -21.77
CA TYR A 95 5.44 9.47 -23.12
C TYR A 95 5.52 10.99 -23.13
N GLU A 96 4.92 11.66 -22.14
CA GLU A 96 4.90 13.11 -22.06
C GLU A 96 6.31 13.69 -21.83
N LEU A 97 7.10 13.08 -20.94
CA LEU A 97 8.48 13.47 -20.68
C LEU A 97 9.38 13.25 -21.91
N PHE A 98 9.18 12.16 -22.64
CA PHE A 98 9.88 11.93 -23.91
C PHE A 98 9.47 12.99 -24.96
N ARG A 99 8.18 13.24 -25.13
CA ARG A 99 7.68 14.21 -26.10
C ARG A 99 8.17 15.63 -25.83
N GLN A 100 8.13 16.08 -24.56
CA GLN A 100 8.52 17.45 -24.22
C GLN A 100 10.03 17.61 -24.11
N TYR A 101 10.71 16.69 -23.47
CA TYR A 101 12.11 16.86 -23.06
C TYR A 101 13.08 15.84 -23.68
N GLY A 102 12.61 14.88 -24.45
CA GLY A 102 13.46 13.83 -25.02
C GLY A 102 14.03 12.87 -23.99
N LEU A 103 13.44 12.80 -22.79
CA LEU A 103 13.84 11.83 -21.78
C LEU A 103 13.34 10.44 -22.19
N SER A 104 14.26 9.53 -22.51
CA SER A 104 13.95 8.27 -23.20
C SER A 104 14.08 7.02 -22.34
N LYS A 105 14.73 7.08 -21.18
CA LYS A 105 15.04 5.90 -20.34
C LYS A 105 14.18 5.88 -19.09
N PHE A 106 13.26 4.90 -19.01
CA PHE A 106 12.34 4.73 -17.88
C PHE A 106 12.39 3.30 -17.34
N ILE A 107 12.43 3.18 -16.02
CA ILE A 107 12.32 1.92 -15.31
C ILE A 107 11.06 1.97 -14.44
N VAL A 108 10.08 1.10 -14.74
CA VAL A 108 8.90 0.89 -13.88
C VAL A 108 9.26 -0.15 -12.84
N LEU A 109 9.33 0.29 -11.59
CA LEU A 109 9.64 -0.57 -10.46
C LEU A 109 8.37 -0.95 -9.72
N VAL A 110 8.11 -2.26 -9.64
CA VAL A 110 6.88 -2.81 -9.02
C VAL A 110 7.22 -3.77 -7.88
N PRO A 111 6.35 -3.89 -6.86
CA PRO A 111 6.63 -4.74 -5.70
C PRO A 111 6.51 -6.25 -5.99
N SER A 112 5.70 -6.65 -6.97
CA SER A 112 5.40 -8.07 -7.19
C SER A 112 5.15 -8.44 -8.65
N VAL A 113 5.28 -9.74 -8.95
CA VAL A 113 5.02 -10.29 -10.29
C VAL A 113 3.58 -10.07 -10.78
N PRO A 114 2.52 -10.23 -9.96
CA PRO A 114 1.16 -9.92 -10.40
C PRO A 114 0.97 -8.45 -10.79
N ILE A 115 1.56 -7.51 -10.04
CA ILE A 115 1.49 -6.07 -10.37
C ILE A 115 2.26 -5.82 -11.67
N ARG A 116 3.42 -6.44 -11.87
CA ARG A 116 4.18 -6.37 -13.12
C ARG A 116 3.32 -6.79 -14.31
N GLN A 117 2.60 -7.91 -14.21
CA GLN A 117 1.71 -8.36 -15.28
C GLN A 117 0.60 -7.35 -15.54
N GLY A 118 0.01 -6.76 -14.49
CA GLY A 118 -1.00 -5.71 -14.62
C GLY A 118 -0.50 -4.46 -15.35
N VAL A 119 0.78 -4.10 -15.19
CA VAL A 119 1.42 -3.00 -15.95
C VAL A 119 1.49 -3.33 -17.43
N ILE A 120 1.97 -4.53 -17.76
CA ILE A 120 2.09 -4.98 -19.15
C ILE A 120 0.71 -5.10 -19.81
N ASP A 121 -0.26 -5.69 -19.13
CA ASP A 121 -1.63 -5.81 -19.65
C ASP A 121 -2.25 -4.42 -19.90
N THR A 122 -1.98 -3.45 -19.01
CA THR A 122 -2.43 -2.07 -19.20
C THR A 122 -1.77 -1.46 -20.43
N PHE A 123 -0.46 -1.61 -20.58
CA PHE A 123 0.25 -1.10 -21.76
C PHE A 123 -0.30 -1.71 -23.06
N GLU A 124 -0.40 -3.03 -23.14
CA GLU A 124 -0.89 -3.72 -24.35
C GLU A 124 -2.33 -3.34 -24.70
N ASN A 125 -3.18 -3.12 -23.70
CA ASN A 125 -4.57 -2.68 -23.93
C ASN A 125 -4.68 -1.28 -24.52
N PHE A 126 -3.72 -0.40 -24.24
CA PHE A 126 -3.76 1.01 -24.67
C PHE A 126 -2.63 1.39 -25.64
N LYS A 127 -1.74 0.48 -26.01
CA LYS A 127 -0.53 0.71 -26.82
C LYS A 127 -0.83 1.51 -28.09
N GLU A 128 -1.77 1.04 -28.94
CA GLU A 128 -2.14 1.73 -30.18
C GLU A 128 -2.61 3.17 -29.90
N GLN A 129 -3.52 3.34 -28.93
CA GLN A 129 -4.11 4.64 -28.63
C GLN A 129 -3.09 5.62 -27.99
N LEU A 130 -2.13 5.10 -27.22
CA LEU A 130 -1.04 5.89 -26.65
C LEU A 130 -0.06 6.32 -27.75
N SER A 131 0.30 5.40 -28.65
CA SER A 131 1.18 5.70 -29.77
C SER A 131 0.56 6.75 -30.72
N ASP A 132 -0.73 6.63 -31.02
CA ASP A 132 -1.47 7.61 -31.82
C ASP A 132 -1.55 8.99 -31.10
N LYS A 133 -1.77 8.99 -29.78
CA LYS A 133 -1.88 10.24 -29.01
C LYS A 133 -0.58 11.03 -28.95
N TYR A 134 0.53 10.32 -28.78
CA TYR A 134 1.85 10.93 -28.54
C TYR A 134 2.77 10.94 -29.77
N ASP A 135 2.34 10.31 -30.86
CA ASP A 135 3.14 10.09 -32.09
C ASP A 135 4.50 9.40 -31.79
N VAL A 136 4.45 8.42 -30.88
CA VAL A 136 5.63 7.67 -30.40
C VAL A 136 5.25 6.21 -30.17
N THR A 137 6.08 5.30 -30.67
CA THR A 137 5.96 3.87 -30.36
C THR A 137 7.14 3.47 -29.47
N PRO A 138 6.93 3.27 -28.15
CA PRO A 138 8.00 2.90 -27.25
C PRO A 138 8.35 1.42 -27.36
N ASP A 139 9.56 1.08 -26.97
CA ASP A 139 9.95 -0.28 -26.66
C ASP A 139 9.65 -0.58 -25.17
N VAL A 140 8.68 -1.45 -24.92
CA VAL A 140 8.28 -1.83 -23.56
C VAL A 140 8.54 -3.30 -23.35
N PHE A 141 9.30 -3.62 -22.33
CA PHE A 141 9.64 -5.01 -22.01
C PHE A 141 9.77 -5.26 -20.51
N VAL A 142 9.56 -6.53 -20.16
CA VAL A 142 9.85 -7.02 -18.82
C VAL A 142 11.30 -7.45 -18.77
N TYR A 143 12.01 -7.01 -17.73
CA TYR A 143 13.34 -7.56 -17.50
C TYR A 143 13.28 -9.09 -17.30
N ASP A 144 14.07 -9.78 -18.10
CA ASP A 144 14.24 -11.23 -18.06
C ASP A 144 15.74 -11.55 -18.15
N SER A 145 16.26 -12.18 -17.12
CA SER A 145 17.67 -12.54 -17.02
C SER A 145 18.16 -13.48 -18.14
N SER A 146 17.25 -14.12 -18.86
CA SER A 146 17.58 -14.95 -20.03
C SER A 146 17.70 -14.16 -21.34
N LYS A 147 17.32 -12.85 -21.35
CA LYS A 147 17.25 -12.00 -22.54
C LYS A 147 18.08 -10.72 -22.36
N ILE A 148 19.37 -10.90 -22.14
CA ILE A 148 20.31 -9.80 -21.88
C ILE A 148 20.40 -8.82 -23.06
N SER A 149 20.19 -9.27 -24.30
CA SER A 149 20.14 -8.40 -25.47
C SER A 149 19.15 -7.24 -25.35
N LEU A 150 18.02 -7.43 -24.65
CA LEU A 150 17.05 -6.37 -24.41
C LEU A 150 17.60 -5.24 -23.51
N LEU A 151 18.58 -5.55 -22.64
CA LEU A 151 19.27 -4.52 -21.86
C LEU A 151 20.21 -3.69 -22.73
N HIS A 152 20.88 -4.33 -23.68
CA HIS A 152 21.71 -3.62 -24.65
C HIS A 152 20.86 -2.66 -25.50
N ASP A 153 19.71 -3.12 -26.00
CA ASP A 153 18.78 -2.27 -26.74
C ASP A 153 18.27 -1.11 -25.88
N PHE A 154 17.97 -1.37 -24.58
CA PHE A 154 17.58 -0.31 -23.65
C PHE A 154 18.66 0.76 -23.50
N ILE A 155 19.94 0.37 -23.47
CA ILE A 155 21.06 1.28 -23.22
C ILE A 155 21.37 2.10 -24.48
N THR A 156 21.37 1.47 -25.65
CA THR A 156 21.85 2.08 -26.90
C THR A 156 20.79 2.86 -27.68
N SER A 157 19.51 2.48 -27.57
CA SER A 157 18.43 3.09 -28.34
C SER A 157 18.15 4.54 -27.91
N ASP A 158 17.91 5.44 -28.85
CA ASP A 158 17.44 6.80 -28.63
C ASP A 158 15.90 6.90 -28.58
N ASN A 159 15.19 5.81 -28.89
CA ASN A 159 13.74 5.74 -28.77
C ASN A 159 13.28 5.68 -27.29
N LEU A 160 11.99 5.90 -27.05
CA LEU A 160 11.38 5.75 -25.72
C LEU A 160 11.47 4.30 -25.26
N GLN A 161 12.24 4.04 -24.22
CA GLN A 161 12.47 2.75 -23.61
C GLN A 161 11.80 2.67 -22.23
N ILE A 162 10.94 1.67 -22.00
CA ILE A 162 10.28 1.44 -20.71
C ILE A 162 10.55 -0.01 -20.30
N MET A 163 11.37 -0.19 -19.27
CA MET A 163 11.67 -1.50 -18.71
C MET A 163 10.90 -1.71 -17.41
N VAL A 164 10.20 -2.83 -17.27
CA VAL A 164 9.46 -3.18 -16.06
C VAL A 164 10.25 -4.18 -15.21
N LEU A 165 10.56 -3.78 -13.98
CA LEU A 165 11.38 -4.53 -13.01
C LEU A 165 10.61 -4.81 -11.73
N THR A 166 10.91 -5.93 -11.07
CA THR A 166 10.55 -6.15 -9.67
C THR A 166 11.77 -5.91 -8.77
N MET A 167 11.55 -5.49 -7.51
CA MET A 167 12.67 -5.36 -6.56
C MET A 167 13.50 -6.63 -6.44
N ALA A 168 12.85 -7.80 -6.48
CA ALA A 168 13.52 -9.09 -6.39
C ALA A 168 14.52 -9.34 -7.54
N SER A 169 14.41 -8.60 -8.66
CA SER A 169 15.25 -8.81 -9.83
C SER A 169 16.69 -8.30 -9.66
N PHE A 170 16.95 -7.38 -8.69
CA PHE A 170 18.26 -6.75 -8.55
C PHE A 170 18.69 -6.44 -7.11
N ASN A 171 17.88 -6.77 -6.10
CA ASN A 171 18.15 -6.44 -4.69
C ASN A 171 19.10 -7.41 -3.97
N SER A 172 19.87 -8.20 -4.70
CA SER A 172 20.87 -9.14 -4.20
C SER A 172 22.06 -9.21 -5.15
N GLU A 173 23.26 -9.35 -4.60
CA GLU A 173 24.50 -9.51 -5.36
C GLU A 173 24.49 -10.76 -6.27
N ASN A 174 23.69 -11.76 -5.92
CA ASN A 174 23.56 -12.98 -6.71
C ASN A 174 22.67 -12.82 -7.95
N ASN A 175 21.96 -11.71 -8.08
CA ASN A 175 21.11 -11.47 -9.25
C ASN A 175 21.97 -11.21 -10.49
N ILE A 176 21.51 -11.69 -11.64
CA ILE A 176 22.25 -11.59 -12.92
C ILE A 176 22.53 -10.13 -13.28
N LEU A 177 21.64 -9.20 -12.97
CA LEU A 177 21.89 -7.76 -13.17
C LEU A 177 23.16 -7.24 -12.46
N ASN A 178 23.59 -7.90 -11.39
CA ASN A 178 24.76 -7.52 -10.61
C ASN A 178 26.03 -8.30 -11.03
N GLN A 179 25.92 -9.14 -12.05
CA GLN A 179 27.04 -9.92 -12.58
C GLN A 179 27.64 -9.24 -13.82
N VAL A 180 28.91 -9.48 -14.01
CA VAL A 180 29.64 -9.00 -15.20
C VAL A 180 29.29 -9.89 -16.40
N ASP A 181 28.99 -9.29 -17.53
CA ASP A 181 28.77 -10.02 -18.77
C ASP A 181 30.08 -10.61 -19.27
N ARG A 182 30.00 -11.88 -19.68
CA ARG A 182 31.14 -12.59 -20.29
C ARG A 182 31.22 -12.44 -21.81
N GLU A 183 30.20 -11.83 -22.42
CA GLU A 183 30.07 -11.69 -23.87
C GLU A 183 30.51 -10.33 -24.41
N ASP A 184 31.16 -9.51 -23.59
CA ASP A 184 31.76 -8.21 -23.95
C ASP A 184 30.78 -7.12 -24.46
N MET A 185 29.47 -7.38 -24.32
CA MET A 185 28.42 -6.45 -24.78
C MET A 185 28.35 -5.17 -23.95
N PHE A 186 28.93 -5.15 -22.73
CA PHE A 186 28.83 -4.06 -21.76
C PHE A 186 30.19 -3.60 -21.20
N ASN A 187 31.23 -3.64 -22.05
CA ASN A 187 32.59 -3.21 -21.71
C ASN A 187 33.13 -3.84 -20.39
N ASN A 188 32.76 -5.09 -20.11
CA ASN A 188 33.10 -5.82 -18.88
C ASN A 188 32.54 -5.20 -17.59
N LEU A 189 31.50 -4.36 -17.65
CA LEU A 189 30.80 -3.83 -16.51
C LEU A 189 29.64 -4.75 -16.08
N PRO A 190 29.26 -4.77 -14.78
CA PRO A 190 28.00 -5.35 -14.37
C PRO A 190 26.82 -4.69 -15.10
N HIS A 191 25.80 -5.46 -15.46
CA HIS A 191 24.65 -4.94 -16.20
C HIS A 191 23.96 -3.78 -15.47
N LEU A 192 23.93 -3.81 -14.12
CA LEU A 192 23.36 -2.73 -13.30
C LEU A 192 24.15 -1.41 -13.47
N GLU A 193 25.47 -1.48 -13.55
CA GLU A 193 26.32 -0.30 -13.75
C GLU A 193 26.15 0.29 -15.15
N SER A 194 25.98 -0.57 -16.16
CA SER A 194 25.68 -0.11 -17.52
C SER A 194 24.31 0.54 -17.62
N LEU A 195 23.29 0.00 -16.92
CA LEU A 195 21.99 0.64 -16.78
C LEU A 195 22.09 1.99 -16.06
N ALA A 196 22.92 2.08 -15.02
CA ALA A 196 23.08 3.31 -14.25
C ALA A 196 23.60 4.47 -15.10
N GLN A 197 24.44 4.20 -16.11
CA GLN A 197 24.98 5.20 -17.04
C GLN A 197 23.88 5.84 -17.91
N THR A 198 22.73 5.22 -18.06
CA THR A 198 21.59 5.80 -18.78
C THR A 198 20.82 6.84 -17.97
N HIS A 199 21.13 7.02 -16.69
CA HIS A 199 20.42 7.90 -15.76
C HIS A 199 18.90 7.78 -15.86
N PRO A 200 18.31 6.58 -15.63
CA PRO A 200 16.91 6.34 -15.89
C PRO A 200 16.00 7.15 -14.93
N ILE A 201 14.80 7.50 -15.39
CA ILE A 201 13.73 7.93 -14.51
C ILE A 201 13.05 6.68 -13.96
N ILE A 202 12.98 6.57 -12.62
CA ILE A 202 12.34 5.44 -11.97
C ILE A 202 10.89 5.79 -11.62
N LEU A 203 9.96 5.04 -12.18
CA LEU A 203 8.52 5.09 -11.88
C LEU A 203 8.22 4.00 -10.86
N MET A 204 7.98 4.37 -9.61
CA MET A 204 7.77 3.43 -8.50
C MET A 204 6.27 3.25 -8.25
N ASP A 205 5.75 2.05 -8.45
CA ASP A 205 4.35 1.72 -8.16
C ASP A 205 4.23 1.13 -6.75
N GLU A 206 3.41 1.73 -5.88
CA GLU A 206 3.18 1.38 -4.48
C GLU A 206 4.50 1.17 -3.68
N PRO A 207 5.37 2.20 -3.59
CA PRO A 207 6.72 2.06 -3.02
C PRO A 207 6.75 1.63 -1.56
N GLN A 208 5.68 1.85 -0.79
CA GLN A 208 5.56 1.36 0.59
C GLN A 208 5.57 -0.17 0.69
N GLU A 209 5.31 -0.88 -0.41
CA GLU A 209 5.36 -2.33 -0.46
C GLU A 209 6.78 -2.88 -0.70
N GLY A 210 7.75 -2.41 0.12
CA GLY A 210 9.11 -2.95 0.19
C GLY A 210 10.21 -2.12 -0.47
N MET A 211 9.89 -1.02 -1.20
CA MET A 211 10.92 -0.17 -1.82
C MET A 211 11.48 0.89 -0.85
N ASP A 212 10.78 1.14 0.27
CA ASP A 212 11.18 2.13 1.28
C ASP A 212 12.11 1.56 2.37
N THR A 213 12.48 0.28 2.29
CA THR A 213 13.49 -0.30 3.18
C THR A 213 14.88 0.24 2.87
N ASP A 214 15.76 0.32 3.87
CA ASP A 214 17.12 0.86 3.67
C ASP A 214 17.92 0.04 2.65
N ASN A 215 17.74 -1.28 2.65
CA ASN A 215 18.35 -2.15 1.64
C ASN A 215 17.84 -1.83 0.24
N SER A 216 16.53 -1.71 0.05
CA SER A 216 15.95 -1.38 -1.26
C SER A 216 16.39 0.00 -1.77
N LYS A 217 16.45 1.00 -0.87
CA LYS A 217 16.96 2.34 -1.21
C LYS A 217 18.40 2.32 -1.70
N GLN A 218 19.28 1.51 -1.07
CA GLN A 218 20.66 1.35 -1.50
C GLN A 218 20.76 0.73 -2.91
N TRP A 219 19.95 -0.28 -3.20
CA TRP A 219 19.93 -0.90 -4.52
C TRP A 219 19.37 0.03 -5.59
N ILE A 220 18.29 0.77 -5.29
CA ILE A 220 17.72 1.77 -6.20
C ILE A 220 18.75 2.89 -6.48
N ALA A 221 19.52 3.31 -5.47
CA ALA A 221 20.56 4.32 -5.64
C ALA A 221 21.69 3.87 -6.58
N LYS A 222 22.00 2.57 -6.65
CA LYS A 222 22.99 2.03 -7.59
C LYS A 222 22.61 2.22 -9.07
N LEU A 223 21.31 2.39 -9.38
CA LEU A 223 20.82 2.73 -10.72
C LEU A 223 21.09 4.19 -11.11
N GLN A 224 21.61 5.01 -10.21
CA GLN A 224 21.90 6.44 -10.42
C GLN A 224 20.75 7.19 -11.13
N PRO A 225 19.52 7.08 -10.66
CA PRO A 225 18.37 7.64 -11.36
C PRO A 225 18.47 9.15 -11.49
N LEU A 226 18.10 9.69 -12.66
CA LEU A 226 17.93 11.12 -12.85
C LEU A 226 16.85 11.65 -11.92
N PHE A 227 15.72 10.94 -11.81
CA PHE A 227 14.61 11.28 -10.93
C PHE A 227 13.83 10.02 -10.52
N LYS A 228 13.19 10.06 -9.33
CA LYS A 228 12.31 9.00 -8.82
C LYS A 228 10.90 9.56 -8.67
N LEU A 229 9.94 8.95 -9.31
CA LEU A 229 8.52 9.31 -9.30
C LEU A 229 7.74 8.21 -8.59
N ARG A 230 7.13 8.54 -7.46
CA ARG A 230 6.49 7.61 -6.54
C ARG A 230 4.98 7.72 -6.68
N TYR A 231 4.33 6.68 -7.16
CA TYR A 231 2.89 6.60 -7.36
C TYR A 231 2.25 5.68 -6.33
N SER A 232 1.36 6.21 -5.51
CA SER A 232 0.60 5.43 -4.51
C SER A 232 -0.70 6.13 -4.13
N ALA A 233 -1.64 5.37 -3.57
CA ALA A 233 -2.80 5.94 -2.88
C ALA A 233 -2.42 6.45 -1.48
N THR A 234 -1.42 5.80 -0.84
CA THR A 234 -0.99 6.09 0.52
C THR A 234 0.51 5.94 0.65
N HIS A 235 1.25 7.04 0.66
CA HIS A 235 2.69 6.99 0.87
C HIS A 235 3.02 6.87 2.36
N ALA A 236 3.83 5.89 2.73
CA ALA A 236 4.41 5.80 4.07
C ALA A 236 5.47 6.89 4.30
N VAL A 237 6.23 7.22 3.24
CA VAL A 237 7.23 8.29 3.23
C VAL A 237 6.86 9.27 2.13
N LYS A 238 6.48 10.49 2.51
CA LYS A 238 6.14 11.56 1.58
C LYS A 238 7.34 12.43 1.29
N LYS A 239 7.55 12.72 0.02
CA LYS A 239 8.62 13.61 -0.48
C LYS A 239 8.08 14.38 -1.66
N ASN A 240 8.13 15.71 -1.60
CA ASN A 240 7.72 16.59 -2.70
C ASN A 240 6.39 16.14 -3.33
N VAL A 241 5.29 16.17 -2.56
CA VAL A 241 3.98 15.74 -3.05
C VAL A 241 3.48 16.71 -4.12
N LEU A 242 3.62 16.36 -5.39
CA LEU A 242 3.26 17.22 -6.52
C LEU A 242 1.77 17.27 -6.76
N TYR A 243 1.10 16.15 -6.58
CA TYR A 243 -0.32 16.00 -6.85
C TYR A 243 -0.95 15.06 -5.84
N GLN A 244 -2.16 15.41 -5.41
CA GLN A 244 -2.90 14.62 -4.44
C GLN A 244 -4.36 14.50 -4.87
N LEU A 245 -4.82 13.28 -5.12
CA LEU A 245 -6.21 12.93 -5.32
C LEU A 245 -6.69 12.09 -4.14
N THR A 246 -7.31 12.77 -3.17
CA THR A 246 -7.77 12.15 -1.92
C THR A 246 -8.93 11.19 -2.15
N PRO A 247 -9.17 10.21 -1.23
CA PRO A 247 -10.35 9.33 -1.28
C PRO A 247 -11.67 10.11 -1.35
N ALA A 248 -11.78 11.22 -0.61
CA ALA A 248 -12.98 12.06 -0.58
C ALA A 248 -13.22 12.77 -1.94
N GLU A 249 -12.17 13.25 -2.57
CA GLU A 249 -12.25 13.87 -3.90
C GLU A 249 -12.56 12.84 -4.99
N SER A 250 -11.88 11.70 -4.96
CA SER A 250 -12.13 10.58 -5.87
C SER A 250 -13.60 10.14 -5.82
N TYR A 251 -14.17 10.09 -4.63
CA TYR A 251 -15.59 9.77 -4.46
C TYR A 251 -16.50 10.87 -4.99
N ARG A 252 -16.22 12.14 -4.69
CA ARG A 252 -17.00 13.30 -5.21
C ARG A 252 -16.99 13.38 -6.74
N LEU A 253 -15.85 13.04 -7.34
CA LEU A 253 -15.69 12.99 -8.79
C LEU A 253 -16.26 11.72 -9.44
N GLY A 254 -16.79 10.78 -8.65
CA GLY A 254 -17.36 9.53 -9.14
C GLY A 254 -16.32 8.55 -9.71
N LEU A 255 -15.05 8.72 -9.39
CA LEU A 255 -13.94 7.91 -9.93
C LEU A 255 -13.82 6.56 -9.21
N VAL A 256 -14.24 6.49 -7.95
CA VAL A 256 -14.16 5.30 -7.12
C VAL A 256 -15.53 4.88 -6.61
N LYS A 257 -15.66 3.59 -6.31
CA LYS A 257 -16.89 3.05 -5.75
C LYS A 257 -17.06 3.51 -4.31
N LYS A 258 -18.33 3.67 -3.90
CA LYS A 258 -18.66 3.90 -2.49
C LYS A 258 -18.22 2.71 -1.66
N LEU A 259 -17.43 2.98 -0.61
CA LEU A 259 -17.17 2.03 0.46
C LEU A 259 -18.23 2.20 1.55
N GLU A 260 -18.91 1.12 1.88
CA GLU A 260 -19.83 1.04 3.01
C GLU A 260 -19.23 0.05 4.00
N VAL A 261 -18.85 0.57 5.18
CA VAL A 261 -18.27 -0.26 6.26
C VAL A 261 -19.38 -0.53 7.27
N LEU A 262 -19.68 -1.80 7.47
CA LEU A 262 -20.60 -2.25 8.51
C LEU A 262 -19.77 -2.55 9.76
N THR A 263 -19.96 -1.75 10.79
CA THR A 263 -19.39 -1.98 12.11
C THR A 263 -20.47 -2.38 13.07
N VAL A 264 -20.26 -3.50 13.75
CA VAL A 264 -21.02 -3.86 14.95
C VAL A 264 -20.14 -3.49 16.12
N SER A 265 -20.50 -2.44 16.84
CA SER A 265 -19.88 -2.10 18.12
C SER A 265 -20.63 -2.81 19.22
N GLU A 266 -19.92 -3.48 20.11
CA GLU A 266 -20.49 -3.80 21.42
C GLU A 266 -20.84 -2.47 22.07
N SER A 267 -22.13 -2.18 22.26
CA SER A 267 -22.51 -1.11 23.17
C SER A 267 -21.93 -1.48 24.53
N ASN A 268 -21.40 -0.52 25.28
CA ASN A 268 -21.00 -0.70 26.68
C ASN A 268 -22.23 -0.96 27.57
N ASP A 269 -23.21 -1.68 27.05
CA ASP A 269 -24.40 -2.07 27.80
C ASP A 269 -23.96 -3.10 28.84
N GLU A 270 -24.45 -2.86 30.03
CA GLU A 270 -24.34 -3.70 31.23
C GLU A 270 -24.75 -5.17 30.98
N ALA A 271 -25.36 -5.44 29.84
CA ALA A 271 -25.78 -6.76 29.37
C ALA A 271 -24.64 -7.58 28.69
N THR A 272 -23.53 -6.98 28.35
CA THR A 272 -22.41 -7.73 27.71
C THR A 272 -21.59 -8.42 28.79
N LEU A 273 -21.62 -9.75 28.80
CA LEU A 273 -20.83 -10.59 29.69
C LEU A 273 -19.33 -10.47 29.35
N LYS A 274 -18.67 -9.51 29.97
CA LYS A 274 -17.23 -9.31 29.81
C LYS A 274 -16.50 -9.89 31.00
N LEU A 275 -15.53 -10.79 30.75
CA LEU A 275 -14.69 -11.42 31.78
C LEU A 275 -13.22 -11.35 31.33
N GLU A 276 -12.35 -10.96 32.24
CA GLU A 276 -10.89 -10.94 32.02
C GLU A 276 -10.17 -11.50 33.26
N ILE A 277 -9.13 -12.31 33.06
CA ILE A 277 -8.26 -12.74 34.17
C ILE A 277 -7.34 -11.57 34.52
N SER A 278 -7.45 -11.05 35.77
CA SER A 278 -6.60 -9.97 36.24
C SER A 278 -5.37 -10.49 36.98
N GLN A 279 -5.54 -11.48 37.85
CA GLN A 279 -4.46 -12.03 38.65
C GLN A 279 -4.77 -13.47 39.05
N VAL A 280 -3.76 -14.32 39.06
CA VAL A 280 -3.86 -15.69 39.63
C VAL A 280 -2.91 -15.85 40.77
N GLN A 281 -3.39 -16.43 41.88
CA GLN A 281 -2.59 -16.82 43.02
C GLN A 281 -2.63 -18.35 43.16
N SER A 282 -1.50 -18.98 43.03
CA SER A 282 -1.35 -20.44 43.18
C SER A 282 -0.49 -20.76 44.36
N THR A 283 -1.00 -21.63 45.25
CA THR A 283 -0.30 -22.24 46.35
C THR A 283 -0.23 -23.76 46.16
N ALA A 284 0.52 -24.47 46.98
CA ALA A 284 0.64 -25.93 46.87
C ALA A 284 -0.72 -26.66 47.02
N THR A 285 -1.71 -26.04 47.69
CA THR A 285 -3.00 -26.66 48.00
C THR A 285 -4.19 -26.03 47.31
N GLN A 286 -4.07 -24.81 46.78
CA GLN A 286 -5.23 -24.08 46.22
C GLN A 286 -4.83 -23.05 45.16
N VAL A 287 -5.61 -22.97 44.11
CA VAL A 287 -5.51 -21.90 43.09
C VAL A 287 -6.70 -20.96 43.24
N LYS A 288 -6.43 -19.66 43.25
CA LYS A 288 -7.43 -18.58 43.27
C LYS A 288 -7.18 -17.61 42.14
N VAL A 289 -8.26 -16.99 41.64
CA VAL A 289 -8.21 -16.02 40.53
C VAL A 289 -8.94 -14.74 40.90
N LYS A 290 -8.43 -13.60 40.44
CA LYS A 290 -9.21 -12.37 40.37
C LYS A 290 -9.63 -12.16 38.92
N LEU A 291 -10.91 -11.89 38.72
CA LEU A 291 -11.49 -11.59 37.42
C LEU A 291 -11.92 -10.13 37.39
N LYS A 292 -11.74 -9.46 36.27
CA LYS A 292 -12.46 -8.23 35.97
C LYS A 292 -13.81 -8.61 35.37
N LEU A 293 -14.87 -8.03 35.92
CA LEU A 293 -16.24 -8.30 35.54
C LEU A 293 -17.14 -7.11 35.89
N TRP A 294 -18.35 -7.06 35.36
CA TRP A 294 -19.36 -6.04 35.72
C TRP A 294 -19.91 -6.31 37.12
N LYS A 295 -19.52 -5.48 38.07
CA LYS A 295 -19.91 -5.61 39.48
C LYS A 295 -20.81 -4.44 39.88
N LEU A 296 -21.92 -4.76 40.58
CA LEU A 296 -22.83 -3.77 41.09
C LEU A 296 -22.17 -2.87 42.16
N ASN A 297 -22.09 -1.59 41.86
CA ASN A 297 -21.72 -0.57 42.85
C ASN A 297 -22.96 -0.15 43.62
N LYS A 298 -23.15 -0.71 44.81
CA LYS A 298 -24.35 -0.48 45.64
C LYS A 298 -24.57 0.99 46.01
N SER A 299 -23.49 1.80 46.12
CA SER A 299 -23.61 3.22 46.47
C SER A 299 -24.03 4.09 45.29
N LYS A 300 -23.77 3.66 44.04
CA LYS A 300 -24.08 4.38 42.80
C LYS A 300 -25.25 3.79 42.03
N GLY A 301 -25.74 2.62 42.43
CA GLY A 301 -26.85 1.93 41.77
C GLY A 301 -26.56 1.50 40.33
N ARG A 302 -25.28 1.40 39.92
CA ARG A 302 -24.86 1.03 38.53
C ARG A 302 -23.77 -0.01 38.53
N PHE A 303 -23.66 -0.74 37.46
CA PHE A 303 -22.56 -1.70 37.24
C PHE A 303 -21.27 -0.97 36.80
N GLU A 304 -20.16 -1.39 37.32
CA GLU A 304 -18.83 -0.89 36.97
C GLU A 304 -17.92 -2.09 36.68
N PHE A 305 -17.14 -2.01 35.57
CA PHE A 305 -16.20 -3.08 35.21
C PHE A 305 -14.97 -3.00 36.13
N LYS A 306 -14.93 -3.88 37.14
CA LYS A 306 -13.91 -3.87 38.20
C LYS A 306 -13.42 -5.27 38.54
N GLU A 307 -12.30 -5.32 39.27
CA GLU A 307 -11.79 -6.56 39.85
C GLU A 307 -12.72 -7.15 40.88
N SER A 308 -12.88 -8.47 40.81
CA SER A 308 -13.50 -9.26 41.87
C SER A 308 -12.57 -9.37 43.07
N GLY A 309 -13.10 -9.88 44.19
CA GLY A 309 -12.24 -10.52 45.20
C GLY A 309 -11.55 -11.77 44.64
N LEU A 310 -10.76 -12.43 45.49
CA LEU A 310 -10.18 -13.73 45.15
C LEU A 310 -11.30 -14.77 45.05
N LEU A 311 -11.42 -15.37 43.88
CA LEU A 311 -12.38 -16.42 43.57
C LEU A 311 -11.66 -17.78 43.53
N LYS A 312 -12.37 -18.86 43.85
CA LYS A 312 -11.91 -20.24 43.85
C LYS A 312 -12.89 -21.13 43.09
N LYS A 313 -12.55 -22.37 42.91
CA LYS A 313 -13.46 -23.39 42.40
C LYS A 313 -14.78 -23.35 43.19
N ASP A 314 -15.88 -23.57 42.52
CA ASP A 314 -17.27 -23.55 42.95
C ASP A 314 -17.83 -22.18 43.36
N ASP A 315 -17.08 -21.08 43.19
CA ASP A 315 -17.63 -19.73 43.31
C ASP A 315 -18.49 -19.36 42.10
N ASN A 316 -19.71 -18.88 42.35
CA ASN A 316 -20.62 -18.35 41.32
C ASN A 316 -20.37 -16.85 41.11
N LEU A 317 -20.26 -16.41 39.86
CA LEU A 317 -19.94 -15.01 39.56
C LEU A 317 -21.10 -14.06 39.80
N ALA A 318 -22.36 -14.49 39.69
CA ALA A 318 -23.51 -13.64 39.99
C ALA A 318 -23.53 -13.26 41.49
N ASP A 319 -23.31 -14.22 42.39
CA ASP A 319 -23.26 -13.99 43.83
C ASP A 319 -22.12 -13.02 44.21
N LYS A 320 -20.97 -13.12 43.54
CA LYS A 320 -19.78 -12.30 43.82
C LYS A 320 -19.83 -10.89 43.21
N SER A 321 -20.57 -10.72 42.12
CA SER A 321 -20.66 -9.46 41.39
C SER A 321 -21.94 -8.68 41.69
N GLY A 322 -22.99 -9.36 42.12
CA GLY A 322 -24.35 -8.81 42.21
C GLY A 322 -25.00 -8.60 40.82
N ASN A 323 -24.51 -9.31 39.80
CA ASN A 323 -25.00 -9.22 38.42
C ASN A 323 -25.56 -10.57 37.98
N GLU A 324 -26.88 -10.65 37.84
CA GLU A 324 -27.61 -11.87 37.45
C GLU A 324 -27.21 -12.41 36.08
N SER A 325 -26.65 -11.57 35.21
CA SER A 325 -26.14 -12.02 33.89
C SER A 325 -25.04 -13.08 34.00
N TYR A 326 -24.36 -13.16 35.14
CA TYR A 326 -23.32 -14.20 35.40
C TYR A 326 -23.86 -15.44 36.10
N ARG A 327 -25.18 -15.66 36.17
CA ARG A 327 -25.82 -16.76 36.89
C ARG A 327 -25.27 -18.14 36.52
N ASP A 328 -25.01 -18.36 35.23
CA ASP A 328 -24.55 -19.63 34.73
C ASP A 328 -23.01 -19.79 34.77
N TYR A 329 -22.33 -18.80 35.36
CA TYR A 329 -20.85 -18.78 35.44
C TYR A 329 -20.39 -19.17 36.86
N THR A 330 -20.34 -20.46 37.12
CA THR A 330 -19.69 -21.04 38.30
C THR A 330 -18.32 -21.59 37.89
N ILE A 331 -17.29 -21.27 38.64
CA ILE A 331 -15.93 -21.71 38.35
C ILE A 331 -15.83 -23.21 38.57
N SER A 332 -15.64 -23.99 37.50
CA SER A 332 -15.45 -25.44 37.59
C SER A 332 -13.97 -25.83 37.76
N ARG A 333 -13.08 -25.11 37.09
CA ARG A 333 -11.64 -25.42 37.11
C ARG A 333 -10.79 -24.18 36.82
N ILE A 334 -9.64 -24.09 37.55
CA ILE A 334 -8.59 -23.10 37.27
C ILE A 334 -7.29 -23.88 37.11
N TYR A 335 -6.60 -23.73 35.95
CA TYR A 335 -5.36 -24.45 35.69
C TYR A 335 -4.41 -23.66 34.82
N LYS A 336 -3.13 -23.98 34.84
CA LYS A 336 -2.13 -23.47 33.92
C LYS A 336 -1.92 -24.50 32.84
N SER A 337 -2.15 -24.11 31.60
CA SER A 337 -1.98 -24.98 30.43
C SER A 337 -0.49 -25.22 30.15
N MET A 338 -0.14 -26.45 29.79
CA MET A 338 1.22 -26.83 29.42
C MET A 338 1.56 -26.40 28.00
N THR A 339 0.55 -26.21 27.15
CA THR A 339 0.70 -25.90 25.72
C THR A 339 1.02 -24.42 25.47
N ASP A 340 0.24 -23.52 26.04
CA ASP A 340 0.38 -22.07 25.85
C ASP A 340 0.99 -21.34 27.05
N ARG A 341 1.23 -22.07 28.15
CA ARG A 341 1.77 -21.59 29.44
C ARG A 341 0.93 -20.50 30.11
N LYS A 342 -0.34 -20.36 29.73
CA LYS A 342 -1.29 -19.37 30.28
C LYS A 342 -2.21 -20.00 31.30
N TRP A 343 -2.82 -19.15 32.14
CA TRP A 343 -3.86 -19.55 33.07
C TRP A 343 -5.20 -19.62 32.35
N HIS A 344 -5.96 -20.66 32.65
CA HIS A 344 -7.28 -20.93 32.13
C HIS A 344 -8.28 -21.03 33.27
N VAL A 345 -9.45 -20.42 33.11
CA VAL A 345 -10.60 -20.52 34.02
C VAL A 345 -11.77 -21.07 33.23
N VAL A 346 -12.22 -22.24 33.60
CA VAL A 346 -13.36 -22.95 32.98
C VAL A 346 -14.57 -22.83 33.88
N PHE A 347 -15.72 -22.57 33.28
CA PHE A 347 -17.00 -22.46 33.98
C PHE A 347 -17.88 -23.69 33.74
N THR A 348 -18.89 -23.89 34.60
CA THR A 348 -19.83 -25.03 34.52
C THR A 348 -20.70 -25.00 33.27
N ASN A 349 -20.90 -23.84 32.66
CA ASN A 349 -21.62 -23.68 31.40
C ASN A 349 -20.77 -24.05 30.15
N GLY A 350 -19.54 -24.54 30.35
CA GLY A 350 -18.62 -24.92 29.28
C GLY A 350 -17.79 -23.78 28.70
N SER A 351 -18.04 -22.54 29.11
CA SER A 351 -17.20 -21.42 28.67
C SER A 351 -15.84 -21.41 29.36
N GLU A 352 -14.85 -20.86 28.69
CA GLU A 352 -13.48 -20.77 29.16
C GLU A 352 -12.93 -19.37 28.88
N ILE A 353 -12.14 -18.83 29.82
CA ILE A 353 -11.36 -17.60 29.63
C ILE A 353 -9.88 -17.90 29.84
N ILE A 354 -9.03 -17.25 29.04
CA ILE A 354 -7.59 -17.46 29.01
C ILE A 354 -6.90 -16.16 29.44
N GLU A 355 -5.82 -16.27 30.18
CA GLU A 355 -5.01 -15.14 30.62
C GLU A 355 -4.54 -14.29 29.41
N GLY A 356 -4.82 -12.97 29.45
CA GLY A 356 -4.53 -12.04 28.37
C GLY A 356 -5.54 -12.03 27.23
N SER A 357 -6.64 -12.80 27.32
CA SER A 357 -7.80 -12.68 26.46
C SER A 357 -9.01 -12.12 27.23
N SER A 358 -9.83 -11.31 26.56
CA SER A 358 -11.17 -10.99 27.07
C SER A 358 -12.16 -11.99 26.48
N SER A 359 -13.14 -12.43 27.27
CA SER A 359 -14.28 -13.18 26.76
C SER A 359 -15.23 -12.24 26.02
N SER A 360 -14.76 -11.63 24.93
CA SER A 360 -15.68 -10.97 24.02
C SER A 360 -16.40 -12.06 23.22
N ASN A 361 -17.70 -11.91 23.02
CA ASN A 361 -18.50 -12.76 22.13
C ASN A 361 -18.09 -12.56 20.65
N LYS A 362 -16.77 -12.67 20.37
CA LYS A 362 -16.24 -12.44 19.02
C LYS A 362 -16.99 -13.24 17.96
N GLU A 363 -17.27 -14.50 18.24
CA GLU A 363 -18.03 -15.37 17.33
C GLU A 363 -19.43 -14.86 17.07
N GLN A 364 -20.13 -14.37 18.09
CA GLN A 364 -21.48 -13.82 17.95
C GLN A 364 -21.44 -12.47 17.22
N VAL A 365 -20.46 -11.61 17.54
CA VAL A 365 -20.24 -10.35 16.82
C VAL A 365 -19.93 -10.62 15.35
N TRP A 366 -19.06 -11.59 15.06
CA TRP A 366 -18.76 -11.98 13.68
C TRP A 366 -19.97 -12.60 12.96
N ALA A 367 -20.75 -13.43 13.63
CA ALA A 367 -21.97 -13.99 13.06
C ALA A 367 -22.97 -12.89 12.69
N LEU A 368 -23.17 -11.91 13.57
CA LEU A 368 -24.02 -10.74 13.32
C LEU A 368 -23.47 -9.87 12.18
N GLN A 369 -22.16 -9.59 12.17
CA GLN A 369 -21.50 -8.84 11.09
C GLN A 369 -21.70 -9.53 9.75
N LEU A 370 -21.52 -10.86 9.72
CA LEU A 370 -21.69 -11.68 8.52
C LEU A 370 -23.14 -11.68 8.02
N GLU A 371 -24.11 -11.86 8.94
CA GLU A 371 -25.54 -11.82 8.61
C GLU A 371 -25.93 -10.48 8.00
N TRP A 372 -25.54 -9.37 8.66
CA TRP A 372 -25.80 -8.02 8.15
C TRP A 372 -25.12 -7.75 6.81
N LEU A 373 -23.88 -8.18 6.63
CA LEU A 373 -23.14 -8.04 5.39
C LEU A 373 -23.85 -8.78 4.24
N ILE A 374 -24.28 -10.03 4.47
CA ILE A 374 -25.00 -10.82 3.47
C ILE A 374 -26.31 -10.15 3.10
N ARG A 375 -27.11 -9.74 4.09
CA ARG A 375 -28.39 -9.03 3.88
C ARG A 375 -28.15 -7.77 3.05
N ARG A 376 -27.19 -6.93 3.47
CA ARG A 376 -26.87 -5.68 2.79
C ARG A 376 -26.33 -5.88 1.37
N HIS A 377 -25.57 -6.95 1.16
CA HIS A 377 -25.10 -7.34 -0.18
C HIS A 377 -26.28 -7.55 -1.14
N PHE A 378 -27.25 -8.34 -0.75
CA PHE A 378 -28.41 -8.65 -1.60
C PHE A 378 -29.32 -7.44 -1.79
N GLU A 379 -29.56 -6.63 -0.79
CA GLU A 379 -30.29 -5.36 -0.91
C GLU A 379 -29.62 -4.42 -1.94
N ASN A 380 -28.32 -4.19 -1.80
CA ASN A 380 -27.55 -3.37 -2.71
C ASN A 380 -27.50 -3.97 -4.12
N ARG A 381 -27.29 -5.27 -4.24
CA ARG A 381 -27.32 -5.98 -5.53
C ARG A 381 -28.64 -5.75 -6.25
N ASN A 382 -29.77 -5.94 -5.59
CA ASN A 382 -31.09 -5.78 -6.19
C ASN A 382 -31.35 -4.33 -6.62
N ARG A 383 -30.87 -3.35 -5.84
CA ARG A 383 -31.00 -1.92 -6.15
C ARG A 383 -30.11 -1.47 -7.29
N LEU A 384 -28.86 -1.95 -7.37
CA LEU A 384 -27.85 -1.46 -8.28
C LEU A 384 -27.78 -2.23 -9.60
N ARG A 385 -28.17 -3.51 -9.61
CA ARG A 385 -28.17 -4.35 -10.82
C ARG A 385 -28.95 -3.77 -12.00
N PRO A 386 -30.16 -3.18 -11.81
CA PRO A 386 -30.88 -2.54 -12.93
C PRO A 386 -30.14 -1.36 -13.54
N GLN A 387 -29.22 -0.74 -12.80
CA GLN A 387 -28.37 0.37 -13.24
C GLN A 387 -27.06 -0.08 -13.88
N GLY A 388 -26.84 -1.41 -14.05
CA GLY A 388 -25.60 -1.96 -14.56
C GLY A 388 -24.43 -1.91 -13.57
N ILE A 389 -24.68 -1.56 -12.32
CA ILE A 389 -23.63 -1.40 -11.29
C ILE A 389 -23.43 -2.75 -10.55
N LYS A 390 -22.19 -3.20 -10.52
CA LYS A 390 -21.77 -4.40 -9.79
C LYS A 390 -21.52 -4.08 -8.31
N ASN A 391 -22.20 -4.81 -7.42
CA ASN A 391 -21.95 -4.78 -5.99
C ASN A 391 -20.96 -5.89 -5.60
N LEU A 392 -19.95 -5.55 -4.79
CA LEU A 392 -18.97 -6.48 -4.23
C LEU A 392 -18.97 -6.33 -2.70
N SER A 393 -18.81 -7.43 -2.00
CA SER A 393 -18.63 -7.45 -0.54
C SER A 393 -17.35 -8.22 -0.22
N LEU A 394 -16.61 -7.72 0.74
CA LEU A 394 -15.42 -8.34 1.30
C LEU A 394 -15.75 -8.81 2.73
N ILE A 395 -15.40 -10.05 3.04
CA ILE A 395 -15.62 -10.68 4.35
C ILE A 395 -14.28 -10.84 5.05
#